data_ed64efb075953d608fbc918686e3d4bf
#
_entry.id   ed64efb075953d608fbc918686e3d4bf
#
_cell.length_a   1.000
_cell.length_b   1.000
_cell.length_c   1.000
_cell.angle_alpha   90.00
_cell.angle_beta   90.00
_cell.angle_gamma   90.00
#
_symmetry.space_group_name_H-M   'P 1'
#
loop_
_entity.id
_entity.type
_entity.pdbx_description
1 polymer ?
#
loop_
_entity_poly.entity_id
_entity_poly.type
_entity_poly.pdbx_seq_one_letter_code
_entity_poly.pdbx_strand_id
1 'polypeptide(L)'
;MKRIIALVLALLFIFSLSACGKKEADMAKPEETKMGIGIYTVTEGAEDASAEKNGKFPVSTTVATITLDKDEKIVDCRFDALDFDVPLTADGKAPAIEIPETKYNLKDAYAMKEYGGAKYEWYEQADRLAKVAKGKSLAEVKKLLAEDGKGNEDVISAGCTIEITGFVRALEKAFQNANN
;
A
#
# COMPACT_ATOMS: atom_id res chain seq x y z
N MET A 1 5.61 -70.48 -28.74
CA MET A 1 6.09 -69.71 -27.55
C MET A 1 6.18 -68.22 -27.78
N LYS A 2 6.55 -67.69 -28.94
CA LYS A 2 6.67 -66.19 -29.14
C LYS A 2 5.33 -65.41 -29.19
N ARG A 3 4.18 -66.05 -29.48
CA ARG A 3 2.86 -65.41 -29.56
C ARG A 3 2.13 -65.31 -28.21
N ILE A 4 2.48 -66.15 -27.26
CA ILE A 4 1.88 -66.14 -25.91
C ILE A 4 2.52 -65.05 -25.02
N ILE A 5 3.81 -64.77 -25.24
CA ILE A 5 4.53 -63.70 -24.49
C ILE A 5 4.01 -62.31 -24.88
N ALA A 6 3.60 -62.12 -26.15
CA ALA A 6 3.05 -60.82 -26.59
C ALA A 6 1.68 -60.49 -26.00
N LEU A 7 0.84 -61.54 -25.72
CA LEU A 7 -0.48 -61.37 -25.12
C LEU A 7 -0.43 -61.11 -23.61
N VAL A 8 0.56 -61.64 -22.89
CA VAL A 8 0.73 -61.37 -21.47
C VAL A 8 1.28 -59.96 -21.22
N LEU A 9 2.14 -59.44 -22.11
CA LEU A 9 2.64 -58.07 -22.01
C LEU A 9 1.56 -57.04 -22.34
N ALA A 10 0.60 -57.33 -23.22
CA ALA A 10 -0.53 -56.44 -23.54
C ALA A 10 -1.54 -56.37 -22.36
N LEU A 11 -1.72 -57.43 -21.58
CA LEU A 11 -2.61 -57.46 -20.42
C LEU A 11 -2.04 -56.75 -19.18
N LEU A 12 -0.72 -56.62 -19.08
CA LEU A 12 -0.08 -55.89 -18.00
C LEU A 12 -0.13 -54.35 -18.17
N PHE A 13 -0.34 -53.89 -19.41
CA PHE A 13 -0.45 -52.45 -19.70
C PHE A 13 -1.86 -51.88 -19.48
N ILE A 14 -2.87 -52.73 -19.35
CA ILE A 14 -4.28 -52.26 -19.16
C ILE A 14 -4.61 -52.05 -17.68
N PHE A 15 -3.82 -52.64 -16.75
CA PHE A 15 -4.07 -52.50 -15.32
C PHE A 15 -3.36 -51.29 -14.67
N SER A 16 -2.49 -50.59 -15.42
CA SER A 16 -1.77 -49.41 -14.87
C SER A 16 -2.47 -48.09 -15.09
N LEU A 17 -3.64 -48.03 -15.72
CA LEU A 17 -4.39 -46.80 -15.98
C LEU A 17 -5.61 -46.56 -15.04
N SER A 18 -5.83 -47.43 -14.06
CA SER A 18 -6.98 -47.31 -13.14
C SER A 18 -6.66 -46.86 -11.71
N ALA A 19 -5.46 -46.35 -11.46
CA ALA A 19 -5.07 -45.90 -10.11
C ALA A 19 -4.54 -44.44 -10.12
N CYS A 20 -5.24 -43.54 -10.79
CA CYS A 20 -5.02 -42.10 -10.54
C CYS A 20 -6.35 -41.37 -10.64
N GLY A 21 -7.28 -41.75 -9.78
CA GLY A 21 -8.36 -40.88 -9.37
C GLY A 21 -7.72 -39.77 -8.51
N LYS A 22 -6.94 -38.85 -9.11
CA LYS A 22 -6.77 -37.53 -8.53
C LYS A 22 -8.16 -36.93 -8.49
N LYS A 23 -8.74 -36.83 -7.27
CA LYS A 23 -9.70 -35.79 -7.00
C LYS A 23 -9.00 -34.52 -7.53
N GLU A 24 -9.48 -33.96 -8.60
CA GLU A 24 -9.24 -32.56 -8.90
C GLU A 24 -9.62 -31.86 -7.61
N ALA A 25 -8.62 -31.39 -6.88
CA ALA A 25 -8.88 -30.43 -5.85
C ALA A 25 -9.64 -29.32 -6.57
N ASP A 26 -10.86 -29.09 -6.14
CA ASP A 26 -11.71 -27.98 -6.59
C ASP A 26 -10.86 -26.74 -6.38
N MET A 27 -10.09 -26.36 -7.41
CA MET A 27 -9.30 -25.13 -7.37
C MET A 27 -10.35 -24.04 -7.44
N ALA A 28 -10.69 -23.48 -6.29
CA ALA A 28 -11.56 -22.34 -6.18
C ALA A 28 -11.14 -21.35 -7.27
N LYS A 29 -12.07 -21.01 -8.16
CA LYS A 29 -11.85 -20.04 -9.21
C LYS A 29 -11.23 -18.81 -8.53
N PRO A 30 -10.11 -18.27 -9.05
CA PRO A 30 -9.53 -17.07 -8.45
C PRO A 30 -10.62 -16.01 -8.29
N GLU A 31 -10.78 -15.49 -7.08
CA GLU A 31 -11.71 -14.39 -6.87
C GLU A 31 -11.28 -13.22 -7.76
N GLU A 32 -12.25 -12.64 -8.45
CA GLU A 32 -12.01 -11.47 -9.28
C GLU A 32 -11.65 -10.29 -8.37
N THR A 33 -10.45 -9.77 -8.53
CA THR A 33 -9.95 -8.63 -7.75
C THR A 33 -9.61 -7.49 -8.68
N LYS A 34 -9.79 -6.26 -8.19
CA LYS A 34 -9.36 -5.03 -8.87
C LYS A 34 -8.18 -4.43 -8.12
N MET A 35 -7.23 -3.90 -8.85
CA MET A 35 -6.09 -3.19 -8.26
C MET A 35 -6.16 -1.71 -8.58
N GLY A 36 -5.77 -0.87 -7.63
CA GLY A 36 -5.71 0.56 -7.82
C GLY A 36 -4.50 1.18 -7.13
N ILE A 37 -4.05 2.28 -7.69
CA ILE A 37 -3.01 3.14 -7.11
C ILE A 37 -3.57 4.56 -6.96
N GLY A 38 -3.26 5.22 -5.85
CA GLY A 38 -3.60 6.61 -5.62
C GLY A 38 -2.41 7.38 -5.10
N ILE A 39 -2.23 8.58 -5.65
CA ILE A 39 -1.16 9.50 -5.25
C ILE A 39 -1.82 10.81 -4.82
N TYR A 40 -1.49 11.26 -3.62
CA TYR A 40 -1.92 12.53 -3.09
C TYR A 40 -0.69 13.38 -2.76
N THR A 41 -0.59 14.55 -3.38
CA THR A 41 0.49 15.50 -3.13
C THR A 41 -0.09 16.82 -2.64
N VAL A 42 0.51 17.38 -1.62
CA VAL A 42 0.17 18.68 -1.04
C VAL A 42 1.44 19.50 -0.83
N THR A 43 1.27 20.80 -0.87
CA THR A 43 2.34 21.79 -0.64
C THR A 43 1.81 22.81 0.36
N GLU A 44 2.19 22.64 1.63
CA GLU A 44 1.73 23.54 2.70
C GLU A 44 2.93 24.13 3.44
N GLY A 45 2.80 25.35 3.91
CA GLY A 45 3.86 26.03 4.65
C GLY A 45 5.00 26.54 3.77
N ALA A 46 4.71 26.93 2.52
CA ALA A 46 5.68 27.61 1.67
C ALA A 46 6.15 28.93 2.33
N GLU A 47 7.45 29.20 2.21
CA GLU A 47 8.06 30.43 2.68
C GLU A 47 8.66 31.17 1.48
N ASP A 48 8.27 32.42 1.30
CA ASP A 48 8.82 33.27 0.24
C ASP A 48 10.29 33.58 0.48
N ALA A 49 11.06 33.61 -0.59
CA ALA A 49 12.42 34.13 -0.55
C ALA A 49 12.39 35.66 -0.55
N SER A 50 13.36 36.29 0.12
CA SER A 50 13.59 37.73 0.10
C SER A 50 15.09 38.02 -0.08
N ALA A 51 15.46 39.28 -0.28
CA ALA A 51 16.86 39.66 -0.44
C ALA A 51 17.75 39.27 0.77
N GLU A 52 17.12 39.06 1.94
CA GLU A 52 17.81 38.76 3.20
C GLU A 52 17.61 37.32 3.69
N LYS A 53 16.66 36.57 3.08
CA LYS A 53 16.28 35.23 3.56
C LYS A 53 15.96 34.31 2.38
N ASN A 54 16.51 33.10 2.43
CA ASN A 54 16.06 31.99 1.56
C ASN A 54 14.62 31.60 1.92
N GLY A 55 13.86 31.21 0.94
CA GLY A 55 12.55 30.59 1.07
C GLY A 55 12.61 29.08 0.94
N LYS A 56 11.46 28.43 1.02
CA LYS A 56 11.31 27.00 0.75
C LYS A 56 9.91 26.69 0.24
N PHE A 57 9.81 25.62 -0.52
CA PHE A 57 8.56 25.09 -1.02
C PHE A 57 8.46 23.60 -0.60
N PRO A 58 7.71 23.31 0.48
CA PRO A 58 7.54 21.95 0.96
C PRO A 58 6.68 21.12 0.00
N VAL A 59 7.05 19.88 -0.18
CA VAL A 59 6.29 18.89 -0.97
C VAL A 59 6.09 17.64 -0.12
N SER A 60 4.83 17.30 0.13
CA SER A 60 4.44 16.06 0.79
C SER A 60 3.65 15.20 -0.18
N THR A 61 4.11 13.97 -0.42
CA THR A 61 3.44 13.02 -1.30
C THR A 61 3.15 11.74 -0.54
N THR A 62 1.89 11.31 -0.57
CA THR A 62 1.46 10.00 -0.06
C THR A 62 0.98 9.13 -1.21
N VAL A 63 1.41 7.89 -1.21
CA VAL A 63 1.01 6.86 -2.18
C VAL A 63 0.24 5.77 -1.45
N ALA A 64 -0.85 5.30 -2.05
CA ALA A 64 -1.59 4.12 -1.60
C ALA A 64 -1.76 3.16 -2.77
N THR A 65 -1.54 1.86 -2.53
CA THR A 65 -1.96 0.78 -3.42
C THR A 65 -3.05 -0.02 -2.73
N ILE A 66 -4.04 -0.48 -3.50
CA ILE A 66 -5.12 -1.32 -2.99
C ILE A 66 -5.39 -2.50 -3.89
N THR A 67 -5.89 -3.57 -3.29
CA THR A 67 -6.58 -4.66 -3.96
C THR A 67 -7.99 -4.72 -3.41
N LEU A 68 -9.00 -4.71 -4.27
CA LEU A 68 -10.41 -4.79 -3.91
C LEU A 68 -10.97 -6.16 -4.30
N ASP A 69 -11.90 -6.66 -3.51
CA ASP A 69 -12.75 -7.80 -3.87
C ASP A 69 -13.92 -7.37 -4.77
N LYS A 70 -14.76 -8.34 -5.13
CA LYS A 70 -15.98 -8.12 -5.96
C LYS A 70 -17.00 -7.18 -5.32
N ASP A 71 -16.96 -7.03 -4.00
CA ASP A 71 -17.87 -6.18 -3.21
C ASP A 71 -17.23 -4.79 -2.92
N GLU A 72 -16.15 -4.46 -3.64
CA GLU A 72 -15.37 -3.21 -3.50
C GLU A 72 -14.83 -2.98 -2.09
N LYS A 73 -14.47 -4.05 -1.40
CA LYS A 73 -13.80 -3.97 -0.10
C LYS A 73 -12.31 -4.23 -0.24
N ILE A 74 -11.53 -3.55 0.58
CA ILE A 74 -10.07 -3.69 0.59
C ILE A 74 -9.68 -5.09 1.05
N VAL A 75 -9.08 -5.87 0.17
CA VAL A 75 -8.43 -7.15 0.49
C VAL A 75 -7.03 -6.90 1.04
N ASP A 76 -6.31 -5.98 0.42
CA ASP A 76 -4.98 -5.55 0.86
C ASP A 76 -4.74 -4.10 0.46
N CYS A 77 -3.93 -3.39 1.25
CA CYS A 77 -3.44 -2.07 0.89
C CYS A 77 -2.06 -1.82 1.50
N ARG A 78 -1.30 -0.92 0.87
CA ARG A 78 -0.01 -0.45 1.34
C ARG A 78 0.11 1.04 1.15
N PHE A 79 0.96 1.64 1.99
CA PHE A 79 1.24 3.06 1.97
C PHE A 79 2.72 3.33 1.90
N ASP A 80 3.06 4.40 1.23
CA ASP A 80 4.37 5.03 1.31
C ASP A 80 4.20 6.55 1.28
N ALA A 81 5.22 7.28 1.73
CA ALA A 81 5.21 8.73 1.68
C ALA A 81 6.62 9.29 1.52
N LEU A 82 6.67 10.49 0.97
CA LEU A 82 7.89 11.23 0.72
C LEU A 82 7.63 12.70 1.06
N ASP A 83 8.49 13.28 1.90
CA ASP A 83 8.47 14.70 2.23
C ASP A 83 9.85 15.30 1.93
N PHE A 84 9.86 16.45 1.28
CA PHE A 84 11.08 17.23 1.04
C PHE A 84 10.75 18.70 0.83
N ASP A 85 11.74 19.54 1.07
CA ASP A 85 11.64 20.98 0.78
C ASP A 85 12.43 21.30 -0.51
N VAL A 86 11.81 22.04 -1.42
CA VAL A 86 12.53 22.68 -2.51
C VAL A 86 13.02 24.04 -2.00
N PRO A 87 14.33 24.24 -1.79
CA PRO A 87 14.84 25.51 -1.30
C PRO A 87 14.73 26.58 -2.38
N LEU A 88 14.42 27.81 -1.98
CA LEU A 88 14.44 29.00 -2.81
C LEU A 88 15.55 29.91 -2.32
N THR A 89 16.50 30.24 -3.19
CA THR A 89 17.56 31.19 -2.87
C THR A 89 17.01 32.60 -2.74
N ALA A 90 17.72 33.50 -2.09
CA ALA A 90 17.32 34.91 -1.90
C ALA A 90 17.03 35.64 -3.23
N ASP A 91 17.61 35.22 -4.34
CA ASP A 91 17.30 35.72 -5.70
C ASP A 91 16.14 34.96 -6.39
N GLY A 92 15.40 34.12 -5.63
CA GLY A 92 14.21 33.43 -6.10
C GLY A 92 14.45 32.21 -6.99
N LYS A 93 15.67 31.70 -7.06
CA LYS A 93 15.97 30.48 -7.85
C LYS A 93 15.80 29.23 -7.01
N ALA A 94 15.34 28.15 -7.64
CA ALA A 94 15.30 26.82 -7.09
C ALA A 94 16.53 26.03 -7.55
N PRO A 95 17.52 25.76 -6.69
CA PRO A 95 18.65 24.90 -7.03
C PRO A 95 18.19 23.46 -7.19
N ALA A 96 18.98 22.65 -7.91
CA ALA A 96 18.78 21.22 -7.94
C ALA A 96 18.94 20.62 -6.54
N ILE A 97 18.07 19.68 -6.20
CA ILE A 97 18.13 18.94 -4.93
C ILE A 97 18.17 17.44 -5.20
N GLU A 98 18.75 16.72 -4.29
CA GLU A 98 18.59 15.27 -4.23
C GLU A 98 17.30 14.95 -3.49
N ILE A 99 16.42 14.17 -4.13
CA ILE A 99 15.17 13.74 -3.51
C ILE A 99 15.49 12.65 -2.50
N PRO A 100 15.04 12.76 -1.24
CA PRO A 100 15.33 11.78 -0.21
C PRO A 100 14.62 10.45 -0.48
N GLU A 101 15.02 9.42 0.26
CA GLU A 101 14.37 8.12 0.26
C GLU A 101 12.96 8.21 0.90
N THR A 102 12.06 7.32 0.50
CA THR A 102 10.70 7.28 1.04
C THR A 102 10.67 6.84 2.49
N LYS A 103 9.67 7.27 3.24
CA LYS A 103 9.52 6.95 4.67
C LYS A 103 9.41 5.45 4.94
N TYR A 104 8.75 4.72 4.05
CA TYR A 104 8.61 3.27 4.19
C TYR A 104 9.95 2.56 3.99
N ASN A 105 10.77 2.99 3.04
CA ASN A 105 12.10 2.41 2.79
C ASN A 105 13.12 2.78 3.87
N LEU A 106 13.01 3.99 4.45
CA LEU A 106 13.88 4.41 5.55
C LEU A 106 13.70 3.54 6.81
N LYS A 107 12.50 2.97 7.05
CA LYS A 107 12.22 2.14 8.23
C LYS A 107 12.64 2.85 9.53
N ASP A 108 13.48 2.19 10.32
CA ASP A 108 13.98 2.72 11.59
C ASP A 108 14.89 3.96 11.38
N ALA A 109 15.49 4.11 10.19
CA ALA A 109 16.30 5.30 9.86
C ALA A 109 15.46 6.59 9.73
N TYR A 110 14.13 6.49 9.59
CA TYR A 110 13.24 7.65 9.70
C TYR A 110 13.20 8.21 11.14
N ALA A 111 13.51 7.35 12.12
CA ALA A 111 13.77 7.69 13.52
C ALA A 111 12.63 8.44 14.23
N MET A 112 11.37 8.09 13.90
CA MET A 112 10.21 8.73 14.53
C MET A 112 10.10 8.43 16.03
N LYS A 113 10.54 7.24 16.47
CA LYS A 113 10.60 6.90 17.90
C LYS A 113 11.66 7.73 18.61
N GLU A 114 12.82 7.88 18.00
CA GLU A 114 13.97 8.56 18.61
C GLU A 114 13.74 10.07 18.73
N TYR A 115 13.33 10.72 17.64
CA TYR A 115 13.21 12.17 17.58
C TYR A 115 11.78 12.68 17.77
N GLY A 116 10.77 11.87 17.44
CA GLY A 116 9.36 12.22 17.54
C GLY A 116 8.68 11.74 18.83
N GLY A 117 9.37 10.94 19.67
CA GLY A 117 8.78 10.35 20.88
C GLY A 117 7.62 9.40 20.61
N ALA A 118 7.45 8.94 19.37
CA ALA A 118 6.38 8.04 18.98
C ALA A 118 6.61 6.61 19.51
N LYS A 119 5.54 5.88 19.82
CA LYS A 119 5.63 4.48 20.23
C LYS A 119 6.10 3.57 19.10
N TYR A 120 5.74 3.91 17.88
CA TYR A 120 5.98 3.12 16.67
C TYR A 120 6.62 4.00 15.58
N GLU A 121 7.50 3.40 14.77
CA GLU A 121 8.04 4.05 13.58
C GLU A 121 6.95 4.35 12.55
N TRP A 122 7.23 5.25 11.61
CA TRP A 122 6.27 5.65 10.59
C TRP A 122 5.73 4.45 9.80
N TYR A 123 6.60 3.57 9.32
CA TYR A 123 6.21 2.38 8.56
C TYR A 123 5.35 1.41 9.37
N GLU A 124 5.63 1.26 10.68
CA GLU A 124 4.81 0.44 11.58
C GLU A 124 3.41 1.02 11.75
N GLN A 125 3.28 2.35 11.81
CA GLN A 125 2.00 3.03 11.90
C GLN A 125 1.21 2.96 10.60
N ALA A 126 1.88 3.08 9.44
CA ALA A 126 1.30 2.88 8.12
C ALA A 126 0.75 1.45 7.94
N ASP A 127 1.51 0.43 8.37
CA ASP A 127 1.07 -0.98 8.35
C ASP A 127 -0.14 -1.23 9.27
N ARG A 128 -0.22 -0.54 10.41
CA ARG A 128 -1.37 -0.61 11.33
C ARG A 128 -2.61 0.01 10.72
N LEU A 129 -2.48 1.16 10.08
CA LEU A 129 -3.57 1.78 9.34
C LEU A 129 -4.05 0.87 8.20
N ALA A 130 -3.14 0.25 7.46
CA ALA A 130 -3.48 -0.71 6.40
C ALA A 130 -4.32 -1.89 6.94
N LYS A 131 -3.96 -2.42 8.12
CA LYS A 131 -4.74 -3.47 8.79
C LYS A 131 -6.13 -3.01 9.18
N VAL A 132 -6.29 -1.77 9.67
CA VAL A 132 -7.60 -1.19 10.01
C VAL A 132 -8.44 -0.95 8.77
N ALA A 133 -7.83 -0.57 7.65
CA ALA A 133 -8.51 -0.34 6.38
C ALA A 133 -9.00 -1.63 5.70
N LYS A 134 -8.36 -2.77 5.99
CA LYS A 134 -8.73 -4.07 5.40
C LYS A 134 -10.17 -4.44 5.71
N GLY A 135 -10.89 -4.94 4.70
CA GLY A 135 -12.31 -5.29 4.76
C GLY A 135 -13.26 -4.09 4.64
N LYS A 136 -12.75 -2.86 4.51
CA LYS A 136 -13.56 -1.65 4.43
C LYS A 136 -13.82 -1.23 2.98
N SER A 137 -15.00 -0.67 2.75
CA SER A 137 -15.36 0.08 1.54
C SER A 137 -14.80 1.51 1.60
N LEU A 138 -14.84 2.23 0.48
CA LEU A 138 -14.43 3.64 0.45
C LEU A 138 -15.19 4.51 1.48
N ALA A 139 -16.50 4.29 1.62
CA ALA A 139 -17.31 5.05 2.57
C ALA A 139 -16.90 4.81 4.03
N GLU A 140 -16.47 3.58 4.36
CA GLU A 140 -15.96 3.22 5.68
C GLU A 140 -14.54 3.75 5.90
N VAL A 141 -13.69 3.73 4.87
CA VAL A 141 -12.34 4.33 4.94
C VAL A 141 -12.41 5.83 5.25
N LYS A 142 -13.33 6.57 4.64
CA LYS A 142 -13.51 8.01 4.92
C LYS A 142 -13.84 8.29 6.39
N LYS A 143 -14.53 7.38 7.06
CA LYS A 143 -14.88 7.51 8.49
C LYS A 143 -13.70 7.23 9.44
N LEU A 144 -12.58 6.72 8.90
CA LEU A 144 -11.35 6.56 9.69
C LEU A 144 -10.68 7.90 10.01
N LEU A 145 -10.93 8.94 9.19
CA LEU A 145 -10.36 10.28 9.35
C LEU A 145 -11.22 11.09 10.32
N ALA A 146 -10.62 11.61 11.39
CA ALA A 146 -11.21 12.57 12.30
C ALA A 146 -11.00 14.01 11.81
N GLU A 147 -11.70 14.97 12.41
CA GLU A 147 -11.67 16.38 12.00
C GLU A 147 -10.29 17.04 12.19
N ASP A 148 -9.48 16.54 13.12
CA ASP A 148 -8.13 17.03 13.40
C ASP A 148 -7.05 16.45 12.46
N GLY A 149 -7.45 15.69 11.43
CA GLY A 149 -6.53 15.05 10.48
C GLY A 149 -5.96 13.72 10.95
N LYS A 150 -6.20 13.33 12.20
CA LYS A 150 -5.77 12.05 12.76
C LYS A 150 -6.78 10.94 12.47
N GLY A 151 -6.41 9.73 12.88
CA GLY A 151 -7.34 8.61 12.84
C GLY A 151 -8.41 8.72 13.92
N ASN A 152 -9.58 8.13 13.66
CA ASN A 152 -10.59 7.92 14.68
C ASN A 152 -10.10 6.95 15.79
N GLU A 153 -10.96 6.65 16.75
CA GLU A 153 -10.59 5.81 17.90
C GLU A 153 -10.09 4.41 17.50
N ASP A 154 -10.64 3.80 16.45
CA ASP A 154 -10.20 2.50 15.95
C ASP A 154 -8.75 2.55 15.46
N VAL A 155 -8.39 3.60 14.71
CA VAL A 155 -7.05 3.82 14.15
C VAL A 155 -6.04 4.10 15.26
N ILE A 156 -6.40 4.97 16.20
CA ILE A 156 -5.54 5.32 17.35
C ILE A 156 -5.32 4.09 18.23
N SER A 157 -6.37 3.33 18.54
CA SER A 157 -6.28 2.11 19.34
C SER A 157 -5.43 1.02 18.67
N ALA A 158 -5.44 0.96 17.34
CA ALA A 158 -4.55 0.09 16.58
C ALA A 158 -3.08 0.53 16.63
N GLY A 159 -2.79 1.74 17.11
CA GLY A 159 -1.45 2.29 17.29
C GLY A 159 -0.95 3.14 16.11
N CYS A 160 -1.85 3.65 15.27
CA CYS A 160 -1.54 4.68 14.29
C CYS A 160 -2.02 6.03 14.84
N THR A 161 -1.07 6.87 15.25
CA THR A 161 -1.33 8.16 15.92
C THR A 161 -0.86 9.36 15.09
N ILE A 162 -0.26 9.10 13.92
CA ILE A 162 0.15 10.14 12.97
C ILE A 162 -1.08 10.71 12.25
N GLU A 163 -0.90 11.85 11.61
CA GLU A 163 -1.89 12.39 10.70
C GLU A 163 -2.14 11.45 9.52
N ILE A 164 -3.40 11.20 9.19
CA ILE A 164 -3.79 10.25 8.14
C ILE A 164 -4.54 10.87 6.98
N THR A 165 -4.66 12.19 6.91
CA THR A 165 -5.34 12.88 5.81
C THR A 165 -4.79 12.45 4.46
N GLY A 166 -3.47 12.48 4.29
CA GLY A 166 -2.79 12.07 3.06
C GLY A 166 -3.10 10.62 2.67
N PHE A 167 -3.12 9.71 3.66
CA PHE A 167 -3.42 8.29 3.44
C PHE A 167 -4.86 8.08 2.94
N VAL A 168 -5.83 8.73 3.58
CA VAL A 168 -7.25 8.63 3.18
C VAL A 168 -7.44 9.23 1.79
N ARG A 169 -6.82 10.38 1.49
CA ARG A 169 -6.89 10.99 0.16
C ARG A 169 -6.24 10.13 -0.94
N ALA A 170 -5.12 9.50 -0.64
CA ALA A 170 -4.49 8.55 -1.55
C ALA A 170 -5.38 7.31 -1.76
N LEU A 171 -5.99 6.76 -0.69
CA LEU A 171 -6.96 5.66 -0.82
C LEU A 171 -8.17 6.04 -1.69
N GLU A 172 -8.75 7.23 -1.52
CA GLU A 172 -9.85 7.71 -2.37
C GLU A 172 -9.49 7.63 -3.86
N LYS A 173 -8.29 8.09 -4.21
CA LYS A 173 -7.79 8.04 -5.59
C LYS A 173 -7.50 6.61 -6.06
N ALA A 174 -6.99 5.75 -5.16
CA ALA A 174 -6.76 4.35 -5.47
C ALA A 174 -8.07 3.61 -5.77
N PHE A 175 -9.14 3.85 -5.00
CA PHE A 175 -10.49 3.32 -5.28
C PHE A 175 -11.03 3.79 -6.64
N GLN A 176 -10.86 5.08 -6.96
CA GLN A 176 -11.26 5.63 -8.26
C GLN A 176 -10.49 4.94 -9.41
N ASN A 177 -9.17 4.77 -9.25
CA ASN A 177 -8.33 4.12 -10.24
C ASN A 177 -8.67 2.65 -10.44
N ALA A 178 -8.99 1.91 -9.38
CA ALA A 178 -9.39 0.49 -9.44
C ALA A 178 -10.71 0.28 -10.21
N ASN A 179 -11.57 1.30 -10.32
CA ASN A 179 -12.89 1.23 -10.94
C ASN A 179 -12.97 1.91 -12.31
N ASN A 180 -11.85 2.40 -12.85
CA ASN A 180 -11.71 2.91 -14.21
C ASN A 180 -11.14 1.85 -15.14
#